data_ee252685727c73ea3a56ef1fe7e32690
#
_entry.id   ee252685727c73ea3a56ef1fe7e32690
#
_cell.length_a   1.000
_cell.length_b   1.000
_cell.length_c   1.000
_cell.angle_alpha   90.00
_cell.angle_beta   90.00
_cell.angle_gamma   90.00
#
_symmetry.space_group_name_H-M   'P 1'
#
loop_
_entity.id
_entity.type
_entity.pdbx_description
1 polymer ?
#
loop_
_entity_poly.entity_id
_entity_poly.type
_entity_poly.pdbx_seq_one_letter_code
_entity_poly.pdbx_strand_id
1 'polypeptide(L)'
;FTSPHPAAFTDDVIEAMAETPNVMPSLHMPLQSGSDRVLRAMRRSYRAERFLGIIDRVRATMPDAAITTDIIVGFPGETEDDLAETLRVVEASRFTSAFTFQYSPRPGTPAFALEPLPKAVVQERFERLVALQERITLEDSRALVGRTVELLVLDGGGRKDGESSRLS
;
A
#
# COMPACT_ATOMS: atom_id res chain seq x y z
N PHE A 1 12.11 0.69 11.88
CA PHE A 1 12.08 1.64 10.74
C PHE A 1 10.65 1.77 10.21
N THR A 2 10.33 2.88 9.60
CA THR A 2 9.02 3.15 9.05
C THR A 2 9.14 3.60 7.59
N SER A 3 8.28 3.08 6.71
CA SER A 3 8.11 3.59 5.35
C SER A 3 9.40 3.70 4.50
N PRO A 4 10.18 2.62 4.31
CA PRO A 4 11.37 2.67 3.49
C PRO A 4 11.04 3.01 2.03
N HIS A 5 11.95 3.76 1.39
CA HIS A 5 11.78 4.10 -0.01
C HIS A 5 12.15 2.91 -0.91
N PRO A 6 11.32 2.50 -1.89
CA PRO A 6 11.58 1.28 -2.70
C PRO A 6 12.93 1.27 -3.42
N ALA A 7 13.47 2.44 -3.80
CA ALA A 7 14.77 2.53 -4.45
C ALA A 7 15.96 2.19 -3.53
N ALA A 8 15.79 2.34 -2.22
CA ALA A 8 16.83 2.12 -1.21
C ALA A 8 16.63 0.81 -0.41
N PHE A 9 15.58 0.05 -0.70
CA PHE A 9 15.28 -1.20 0.00
C PHE A 9 16.01 -2.36 -0.70
N THR A 10 16.93 -2.98 0.03
CA THR A 10 17.87 -3.99 -0.47
C THR A 10 17.65 -5.35 0.19
N ASP A 11 18.25 -6.39 -0.37
CA ASP A 11 18.03 -7.77 0.09
C ASP A 11 18.58 -8.00 1.51
N ASP A 12 19.68 -7.34 1.89
CA ASP A 12 20.23 -7.38 3.24
C ASP A 12 19.28 -6.83 4.31
N VAL A 13 18.43 -5.85 3.94
CA VAL A 13 17.36 -5.36 4.84
C VAL A 13 16.27 -6.42 5.00
N ILE A 14 15.91 -7.13 3.95
CA ILE A 14 14.92 -8.22 3.99
C ILE A 14 15.44 -9.35 4.88
N GLU A 15 16.69 -9.77 4.68
CA GLU A 15 17.37 -10.79 5.48
C GLU A 15 17.43 -10.36 6.97
N ALA A 16 17.86 -9.14 7.24
CA ALA A 16 17.91 -8.61 8.61
C ALA A 16 16.53 -8.58 9.29
N MET A 17 15.46 -8.26 8.54
CA MET A 17 14.08 -8.34 9.06
C MET A 17 13.69 -9.77 9.42
N ALA A 18 14.03 -10.74 8.57
CA ALA A 18 13.68 -12.14 8.77
C ALA A 18 14.45 -12.80 9.90
N GLU A 19 15.73 -12.44 10.08
CA GLU A 19 16.64 -13.04 11.05
C GLU A 19 16.55 -12.41 12.45
N THR A 20 15.95 -11.24 12.59
CA THR A 20 15.91 -10.50 13.86
C THR A 20 14.60 -10.80 14.61
N PRO A 21 14.61 -11.58 15.70
CA PRO A 21 13.40 -12.02 16.40
C PRO A 21 12.49 -10.89 16.93
N ASN A 22 13.07 -9.72 17.18
CA ASN A 22 12.36 -8.56 17.72
C ASN A 22 11.77 -7.67 16.61
N VAL A 23 11.96 -8.02 15.36
CA VAL A 23 11.38 -7.29 14.21
C VAL A 23 10.13 -8.01 13.76
N MET A 24 9.00 -7.31 13.78
CA MET A 24 7.74 -7.85 13.26
C MET A 24 7.86 -8.13 11.76
N PRO A 25 7.29 -9.22 11.25
CA PRO A 25 7.16 -9.48 9.81
C PRO A 25 6.09 -8.56 9.21
N SER A 26 6.34 -7.26 9.26
CA SER A 26 5.44 -6.22 8.77
C SER A 26 6.23 -5.13 8.05
N LEU A 27 5.85 -4.87 6.80
CA LEU A 27 6.51 -3.89 5.94
C LEU A 27 5.50 -2.88 5.41
N HIS A 28 5.68 -1.60 5.77
CA HIS A 28 4.97 -0.52 5.11
C HIS A 28 5.86 0.09 4.02
N MET A 29 5.49 -0.10 2.75
CA MET A 29 6.25 0.41 1.60
C MET A 29 5.34 1.17 0.65
N PRO A 30 5.44 2.52 0.55
CA PRO A 30 4.58 3.33 -0.30
C PRO A 30 4.81 3.06 -1.78
N LEU A 31 3.76 2.59 -2.49
CA LEU A 31 3.74 2.40 -3.94
C LEU A 31 3.49 3.71 -4.68
N GLN A 32 2.59 4.53 -4.17
CA GLN A 32 2.06 5.77 -4.74
C GLN A 32 1.23 5.58 -6.02
N SER A 33 1.74 4.88 -7.03
CA SER A 33 1.08 4.50 -8.28
C SER A 33 1.72 3.25 -8.86
N GLY A 34 0.96 2.44 -9.56
CA GLY A 34 1.45 1.30 -10.34
C GLY A 34 1.88 1.67 -11.75
N SER A 35 1.59 2.90 -12.21
CA SER A 35 2.00 3.37 -13.52
C SER A 35 3.39 4.02 -13.47
N ASP A 36 4.30 3.51 -14.28
CA ASP A 36 5.65 4.07 -14.44
C ASP A 36 5.63 5.50 -14.96
N ARG A 37 4.64 5.85 -15.77
CA ARG A 37 4.45 7.20 -16.28
C ARG A 37 4.07 8.16 -15.15
N VAL A 38 3.12 7.77 -14.31
CA VAL A 38 2.69 8.57 -13.16
C VAL A 38 3.80 8.63 -12.11
N LEU A 39 4.52 7.55 -11.83
CA LEU A 39 5.66 7.55 -10.92
C LEU A 39 6.75 8.55 -11.36
N ARG A 40 7.05 8.62 -12.68
CA ARG A 40 7.97 9.65 -13.21
C ARG A 40 7.45 11.06 -12.98
N ALA A 41 6.17 11.29 -13.25
CA ALA A 41 5.52 12.60 -13.04
C ALA A 41 5.52 13.01 -11.57
N MET A 42 5.37 12.05 -10.65
CA MET A 42 5.53 12.22 -9.19
C MET A 42 6.99 12.33 -8.74
N ARG A 43 7.97 12.27 -9.68
CA ARG A 43 9.41 12.28 -9.41
C ARG A 43 9.87 11.12 -8.51
N ARG A 44 9.25 9.94 -8.65
CA ARG A 44 9.68 8.73 -7.98
C ARG A 44 10.80 8.05 -8.77
N SER A 45 11.87 7.64 -8.07
CA SER A 45 13.07 7.04 -8.68
C SER A 45 12.95 5.54 -8.94
N TYR A 46 11.87 4.90 -8.50
CA TYR A 46 11.59 3.48 -8.75
C TYR A 46 10.49 3.30 -9.82
N ARG A 47 10.28 2.06 -10.23
CA ARG A 47 9.28 1.62 -11.19
C ARG A 47 8.50 0.43 -10.63
N ALA A 48 7.35 0.14 -11.23
CA ALA A 48 6.45 -0.92 -10.79
C ALA A 48 7.12 -2.31 -10.74
N GLU A 49 7.94 -2.65 -11.75
CA GLU A 49 8.67 -3.92 -11.78
C GLU A 49 9.63 -4.06 -10.59
N ARG A 50 10.42 -3.02 -10.27
CA ARG A 50 11.29 -3.04 -9.10
C ARG A 50 10.49 -3.20 -7.80
N PHE A 51 9.36 -2.50 -7.69
CA PHE A 51 8.49 -2.60 -6.53
C PHE A 51 7.97 -4.02 -6.35
N LEU A 52 7.40 -4.61 -7.40
CA LEU A 52 6.91 -6.00 -7.38
C LEU A 52 8.04 -6.99 -7.03
N GLY A 53 9.22 -6.81 -7.61
CA GLY A 53 10.37 -7.66 -7.28
C GLY A 53 10.80 -7.59 -5.82
N ILE A 54 10.62 -6.45 -5.14
CA ILE A 54 10.83 -6.35 -3.69
C ILE A 54 9.75 -7.13 -2.94
N ILE A 55 8.47 -6.96 -3.31
CA ILE A 55 7.35 -7.68 -2.69
C ILE A 55 7.54 -9.21 -2.79
N ASP A 56 7.94 -9.69 -3.97
CA ASP A 56 8.21 -11.11 -4.21
C ASP A 56 9.32 -11.64 -3.31
N ARG A 57 10.43 -10.91 -3.16
CA ARG A 57 11.53 -11.30 -2.26
C ARG A 57 11.13 -11.28 -0.79
N VAL A 58 10.39 -10.26 -0.36
CA VAL A 58 9.87 -10.20 1.01
C VAL A 58 9.01 -11.42 1.31
N ARG A 59 8.12 -11.81 0.39
CA ARG A 59 7.25 -12.99 0.57
C ARG A 59 7.99 -14.31 0.47
N ALA A 60 9.03 -14.38 -0.36
CA ALA A 60 9.88 -15.58 -0.44
C ALA A 60 10.66 -15.82 0.86
N THR A 61 11.08 -14.75 1.53
CA THR A 61 11.86 -14.81 2.78
C THR A 61 10.95 -14.87 4.02
N MET A 62 9.84 -14.14 4.00
CA MET A 62 8.86 -14.05 5.08
C MET A 62 7.44 -14.25 4.54
N PRO A 63 6.97 -15.49 4.31
CA PRO A 63 5.69 -15.78 3.65
C PRO A 63 4.46 -15.15 4.31
N ASP A 64 4.47 -15.04 5.64
CA ASP A 64 3.37 -14.48 6.44
C ASP A 64 3.53 -12.96 6.69
N ALA A 65 4.48 -12.28 6.04
CA ALA A 65 4.69 -10.85 6.25
C ALA A 65 3.47 -10.02 5.83
N ALA A 66 3.00 -9.17 6.73
CA ALA A 66 2.00 -8.17 6.43
C ALA A 66 2.64 -7.03 5.61
N ILE A 67 2.12 -6.77 4.42
CA ILE A 67 2.61 -5.69 3.55
C ILE A 67 1.52 -4.64 3.40
N THR A 68 1.85 -3.40 3.75
CA THR A 68 0.96 -2.26 3.62
C THR A 68 1.57 -1.18 2.73
N THR A 69 0.73 -0.32 2.17
CA THR A 69 1.18 0.67 1.19
C THR A 69 0.37 1.96 1.23
N ASP A 70 0.87 2.99 0.53
CA ASP A 70 0.14 4.22 0.19
C ASP A 70 -0.09 4.29 -1.31
N ILE A 71 -1.28 4.68 -1.73
CA ILE A 71 -1.65 4.84 -3.14
C ILE A 71 -2.41 6.15 -3.33
N ILE A 72 -2.04 6.89 -4.37
CA ILE A 72 -2.69 8.15 -4.76
C ILE A 72 -3.33 7.95 -6.13
N VAL A 73 -4.63 8.21 -6.24
CA VAL A 73 -5.35 8.25 -7.52
C VAL A 73 -5.68 9.69 -7.92
N GLY A 74 -5.86 9.91 -9.21
CA GLY A 74 -6.24 11.21 -9.73
C GLY A 74 -5.09 12.21 -9.81
N PHE A 75 -3.85 11.76 -9.88
CA PHE A 75 -2.72 12.63 -10.16
C PHE A 75 -2.93 13.34 -11.51
N PRO A 76 -2.60 14.65 -11.65
CA PRO A 76 -2.80 15.38 -12.89
C PRO A 76 -2.24 14.67 -14.11
N GLY A 77 -3.09 14.48 -15.13
CA GLY A 77 -2.75 13.75 -16.34
C GLY A 77 -2.78 12.23 -16.24
N GLU A 78 -3.18 11.64 -15.12
CA GLU A 78 -3.41 10.19 -15.01
C GLU A 78 -4.49 9.75 -16.00
N THR A 79 -4.21 8.71 -16.79
CA THR A 79 -5.14 8.11 -17.74
C THR A 79 -5.85 6.87 -17.17
N GLU A 80 -6.81 6.32 -17.92
CA GLU A 80 -7.45 5.05 -17.54
C GLU A 80 -6.45 3.88 -17.56
N ASP A 81 -5.53 3.88 -18.53
CA ASP A 81 -4.47 2.86 -18.60
C ASP A 81 -3.53 2.93 -17.39
N ASP A 82 -3.21 4.14 -16.90
CA ASP A 82 -2.39 4.31 -15.68
C ASP A 82 -3.09 3.75 -14.43
N LEU A 83 -4.41 3.96 -14.33
CA LEU A 83 -5.20 3.36 -13.27
C LEU A 83 -5.21 1.83 -13.40
N ALA A 84 -5.41 1.30 -14.60
CA ALA A 84 -5.39 -0.14 -14.83
C ALA A 84 -4.04 -0.77 -14.43
N GLU A 85 -2.92 -0.11 -14.75
CA GLU A 85 -1.59 -0.52 -14.27
C GLU A 85 -1.51 -0.51 -12.74
N THR A 86 -2.06 0.52 -12.09
CA THR A 86 -2.08 0.63 -10.62
C THR A 86 -2.89 -0.52 -10.01
N LEU A 87 -4.09 -0.78 -10.52
CA LEU A 87 -4.93 -1.89 -10.04
C LEU A 87 -4.24 -3.24 -10.24
N ARG A 88 -3.55 -3.44 -11.37
CA ARG A 88 -2.78 -4.66 -11.63
C ARG A 88 -1.65 -4.86 -10.60
N VAL A 89 -0.92 -3.80 -10.24
CA VAL A 89 0.13 -3.88 -9.22
C VAL A 89 -0.45 -4.18 -7.86
N VAL A 90 -1.58 -3.57 -7.49
CA VAL A 90 -2.29 -3.85 -6.22
C VAL A 90 -2.75 -5.31 -6.15
N GLU A 91 -3.35 -5.82 -7.22
CA GLU A 91 -3.78 -7.22 -7.32
C GLU A 91 -2.60 -8.19 -7.15
N ALA A 92 -1.49 -7.94 -7.85
CA ALA A 92 -0.29 -8.77 -7.79
C ALA A 92 0.39 -8.69 -6.42
N SER A 93 0.44 -7.51 -5.80
CA SER A 93 1.08 -7.30 -4.50
C SER A 93 0.27 -7.87 -3.34
N ARG A 94 -1.06 -7.98 -3.45
CA ARG A 94 -1.96 -8.44 -2.39
C ARG A 94 -1.65 -7.78 -1.04
N PHE A 95 -1.74 -6.46 -0.99
CA PHE A 95 -1.50 -5.73 0.25
C PHE A 95 -2.48 -6.13 1.34
N THR A 96 -1.97 -6.35 2.56
CA THR A 96 -2.81 -6.59 3.75
C THR A 96 -3.71 -5.39 4.03
N SER A 97 -3.20 -4.18 3.79
CA SER A 97 -3.95 -2.93 3.86
C SER A 97 -3.30 -1.86 2.97
N ALA A 98 -4.07 -0.92 2.48
CA ALA A 98 -3.59 0.24 1.74
C ALA A 98 -4.22 1.52 2.26
N PHE A 99 -3.41 2.55 2.49
CA PHE A 99 -3.89 3.92 2.66
C PHE A 99 -4.09 4.53 1.27
N THR A 100 -5.34 4.76 0.92
CA THR A 100 -5.75 5.24 -0.40
C THR A 100 -6.12 6.71 -0.32
N PHE A 101 -5.58 7.51 -1.23
CA PHE A 101 -5.78 8.95 -1.27
C PHE A 101 -6.22 9.40 -2.66
N GLN A 102 -7.12 10.38 -2.70
CA GLN A 102 -7.30 11.20 -3.89
C GLN A 102 -6.21 12.27 -3.92
N TYR A 103 -5.67 12.56 -5.09
CA TYR A 103 -4.65 13.60 -5.22
C TYR A 103 -5.16 14.95 -4.70
N SER A 104 -4.35 15.57 -3.86
CA SER A 104 -4.60 16.92 -3.33
C SER A 104 -3.45 17.84 -3.75
N PRO A 105 -3.73 18.93 -4.49
CA PRO A 105 -2.71 19.89 -4.90
C PRO A 105 -2.02 20.53 -3.69
N ARG A 106 -0.69 20.55 -3.69
CA ARG A 106 0.10 21.19 -2.61
C ARG A 106 0.85 22.40 -3.16
N PRO A 107 0.65 23.61 -2.60
CA PRO A 107 1.42 24.80 -2.98
C PRO A 107 2.94 24.54 -2.90
N GLY A 108 3.68 25.11 -3.85
CA GLY A 108 5.13 24.95 -3.91
C GLY A 108 5.63 23.67 -4.61
N THR A 109 4.73 22.80 -5.06
CA THR A 109 5.09 21.64 -5.89
C THR A 109 4.84 21.91 -7.37
N PRO A 110 5.66 21.34 -8.30
CA PRO A 110 5.39 21.49 -9.74
C PRO A 110 4.01 20.98 -10.15
N ALA A 111 3.49 19.95 -9.51
CA ALA A 111 2.18 19.39 -9.80
C ALA A 111 1.03 20.33 -9.42
N PHE A 112 1.27 21.34 -8.57
CA PHE A 112 0.25 22.35 -8.20
C PHE A 112 -0.21 23.17 -9.41
N ALA A 113 0.67 23.40 -10.39
CA ALA A 113 0.37 24.16 -11.59
C ALA A 113 -0.32 23.32 -12.70
N LEU A 114 -0.45 22.01 -12.50
CA LEU A 114 -1.09 21.14 -13.49
C LEU A 114 -2.61 21.17 -13.34
N GLU A 115 -3.31 20.99 -14.47
CA GLU A 115 -4.76 20.89 -14.47
C GLU A 115 -5.22 19.61 -13.76
N PRO A 116 -6.05 19.70 -12.72
CA PRO A 116 -6.54 18.54 -12.01
C PRO A 116 -7.56 17.77 -12.86
N LEU A 117 -7.67 16.48 -12.63
CA LEU A 117 -8.73 15.67 -13.23
C LEU A 117 -10.12 16.07 -12.69
N PRO A 118 -11.19 15.85 -13.48
CA PRO A 118 -12.56 16.06 -12.99
C PRO A 118 -12.83 15.24 -11.73
N LYS A 119 -13.45 15.86 -10.73
CA LYS A 119 -13.72 15.19 -9.43
C LYS A 119 -14.48 13.89 -9.56
N ALA A 120 -15.44 13.82 -10.49
CA ALA A 120 -16.21 12.59 -10.72
C ALA A 120 -15.33 11.43 -11.22
N VAL A 121 -14.35 11.72 -12.09
CA VAL A 121 -13.37 10.72 -12.56
C VAL A 121 -12.48 10.25 -11.43
N VAL A 122 -11.99 11.18 -10.61
CA VAL A 122 -11.13 10.83 -9.46
C VAL A 122 -11.91 9.98 -8.45
N GLN A 123 -13.17 10.33 -8.20
CA GLN A 123 -14.03 9.59 -7.27
C GLN A 123 -14.30 8.17 -7.77
N GLU A 124 -14.65 8.00 -9.04
CA GLU A 124 -14.90 6.69 -9.65
C GLU A 124 -13.64 5.80 -9.57
N ARG A 125 -12.48 6.34 -9.91
CA ARG A 125 -11.20 5.64 -9.81
C ARG A 125 -10.85 5.23 -8.38
N PHE A 126 -11.09 6.12 -7.44
CA PHE A 126 -10.89 5.86 -6.01
C PHE A 126 -11.77 4.70 -5.53
N GLU A 127 -13.04 4.69 -5.91
CA GLU A 127 -13.98 3.62 -5.55
C GLU A 127 -13.54 2.26 -6.10
N ARG A 128 -13.04 2.20 -7.33
CA ARG A 128 -12.50 0.96 -7.93
C ARG A 128 -11.27 0.46 -7.17
N LEU A 129 -10.36 1.34 -6.80
CA LEU A 129 -9.18 0.97 -6.01
C LEU A 129 -9.57 0.46 -4.62
N VAL A 130 -10.49 1.15 -3.94
CA VAL A 130 -10.98 0.74 -2.61
C VAL A 130 -11.67 -0.61 -2.69
N ALA A 131 -12.57 -0.81 -3.66
CA ALA A 131 -13.27 -2.09 -3.84
C ALA A 131 -12.31 -3.26 -4.09
N LEU A 132 -11.24 -3.04 -4.89
CA LEU A 132 -10.20 -4.04 -5.10
C LEU A 132 -9.48 -4.39 -3.80
N GLN A 133 -9.04 -3.38 -3.04
CA GLN A 133 -8.31 -3.58 -1.78
C GLN A 133 -9.19 -4.26 -0.72
N GLU A 134 -10.46 -3.87 -0.60
CA GLU A 134 -11.41 -4.50 0.31
C GLU A 134 -11.63 -5.98 -0.02
N ARG A 135 -11.72 -6.33 -1.31
CA ARG A 135 -11.80 -7.71 -1.76
C ARG A 135 -10.57 -8.51 -1.33
N ILE A 136 -9.36 -7.99 -1.58
CA ILE A 136 -8.10 -8.65 -1.18
C ILE A 136 -8.07 -8.85 0.34
N THR A 137 -8.35 -7.81 1.12
CA THR A 137 -8.37 -7.87 2.59
C THR A 137 -9.37 -8.90 3.10
N LEU A 138 -10.55 -8.99 2.47
CA LEU A 138 -11.57 -9.97 2.84
C LEU A 138 -11.13 -11.41 2.53
N GLU A 139 -10.51 -11.63 1.37
CA GLU A 139 -9.97 -12.94 0.96
C GLU A 139 -8.90 -13.41 1.96
N ASP A 140 -7.96 -12.54 2.32
CA ASP A 140 -6.88 -12.83 3.26
C ASP A 140 -7.43 -13.05 4.68
N SER A 141 -8.42 -12.26 5.12
CA SER A 141 -9.10 -12.47 6.40
C SER A 141 -9.84 -13.81 6.46
N ARG A 142 -10.49 -14.21 5.36
CA ARG A 142 -11.15 -15.53 5.27
C ARG A 142 -10.17 -16.69 5.35
N ALA A 143 -8.97 -16.54 4.81
CA ALA A 143 -7.92 -17.54 4.90
C ALA A 143 -7.40 -17.78 6.34
N LEU A 144 -7.65 -16.85 7.27
CA LEU A 144 -7.32 -16.97 8.68
C LEU A 144 -8.37 -17.77 9.49
N VAL A 145 -9.56 -17.98 8.94
CA VAL A 145 -10.64 -18.69 9.65
C VAL A 145 -10.19 -20.12 9.98
N GLY A 146 -10.29 -20.47 11.26
CA GLY A 146 -9.87 -21.79 11.77
C GLY A 146 -8.37 -21.90 12.10
N ARG A 147 -7.58 -20.83 11.88
CA ARG A 147 -6.17 -20.77 12.32
C ARG A 147 -6.09 -20.21 13.74
N THR A 148 -5.12 -20.69 14.50
CA THR A 148 -4.71 -20.08 15.77
C THR A 148 -3.62 -19.07 15.48
N VAL A 149 -3.79 -17.83 15.95
CA VAL A 149 -2.82 -16.73 15.79
C VAL A 149 -2.42 -16.17 17.14
N GLU A 150 -1.19 -15.74 17.27
CA GLU A 150 -0.69 -15.03 18.44
C GLU A 150 -1.03 -13.54 18.32
N LEU A 151 -1.59 -12.95 19.38
CA LEU A 151 -1.98 -11.56 19.43
C LEU A 151 -1.28 -10.85 20.59
N LEU A 152 -0.77 -9.65 20.34
CA LEU A 152 -0.37 -8.72 21.38
C LEU A 152 -1.59 -7.86 21.74
N VAL A 153 -2.12 -8.06 22.94
CA VAL A 153 -3.21 -7.25 23.46
C VAL A 153 -2.63 -6.05 24.22
N LEU A 154 -3.02 -4.84 23.84
CA LEU A 154 -2.58 -3.63 24.52
C LEU A 154 -3.36 -3.44 25.84
N ASP A 155 -2.66 -3.00 26.89
CA ASP A 155 -3.28 -2.56 28.12
C ASP A 155 -3.93 -1.19 27.91
N GLY A 156 -5.24 -1.16 27.78
CA GLY A 156 -6.03 0.06 27.62
C GLY A 156 -6.97 0.02 26.43
N GLY A 157 -8.13 0.62 26.56
CA GLY A 157 -9.12 0.69 25.49
C GLY A 157 -8.63 1.57 24.31
N GLY A 158 -8.79 1.10 23.09
CA GLY A 158 -8.61 1.90 21.89
C GLY A 158 -9.64 3.02 21.78
N ARG A 159 -9.38 4.00 20.93
CA ARG A 159 -10.29 5.16 20.73
C ARG A 159 -11.76 4.80 20.42
N LYS A 160 -12.00 3.60 19.90
CA LYS A 160 -13.32 3.12 19.47
C LYS A 160 -13.91 2.01 20.37
N ASP A 161 -13.18 1.58 21.39
CA ASP A 161 -13.60 0.43 22.21
C ASP A 161 -14.79 0.78 23.13
N GLY A 162 -15.03 2.08 23.40
CA GLY A 162 -16.23 2.56 24.09
C GLY A 162 -17.51 2.55 23.24
N GLU A 163 -17.38 2.45 21.92
CA GLU A 163 -18.50 2.48 20.97
C GLU A 163 -18.76 1.10 20.31
N SER A 164 -17.83 0.18 20.43
CA SER A 164 -17.94 -1.17 19.87
C SER A 164 -17.30 -2.19 20.82
N SER A 165 -17.89 -3.37 20.92
CA SER A 165 -17.33 -4.51 21.68
C SER A 165 -16.09 -5.14 21.00
N ARG A 166 -15.30 -4.35 20.29
CA ARG A 166 -14.06 -4.80 19.63
C ARG A 166 -12.88 -4.49 20.54
N LEU A 167 -12.02 -5.49 20.72
CA LEU A 167 -10.69 -5.33 21.32
C LEU A 167 -9.76 -4.67 20.29
N SER A 168 -9.01 -3.67 20.72
CA SER A 168 -7.98 -3.00 19.91
C SER A 168 -6.66 -3.75 19.96
#